data_641bd2153928d78157fae65eb23df3b7
#
_entry.id   641bd2153928d78157fae65eb23df3b7
#
_cell.length_a   1.000
_cell.length_b   1.000
_cell.length_c   1.000
_cell.angle_alpha   90.00
_cell.angle_beta   90.00
_cell.angle_gamma   90.00
#
_symmetry.space_group_name_H-M   'P 1'
#
loop_
_entity.id
_entity.type
_entity.pdbx_description
1 polymer ?
#
loop_
_entity_poly.entity_id
_entity_poly.type
_entity_poly.pdbx_seq_one_letter_code
_entity_poly.pdbx_strand_id
1 'polypeptide(L)'
;ITCCYIHMNQLVPKYYDKFKCIGSECPETCCQGWPITIDKQTFNKYQKLDNCNLKKKADKFVKKLPKEIKGFFAQIKMQEGTCPFLGSDKLCSVQKEYGDNYLSTACSTYPRKLSVYNEKKIKTLGLGCPESTRLILFSEDSMNIIEDKLYPVKRFIKLYDDRNISETKILGEKIFNLCFSLRK
;
A
#
# COMPACT_ATOMS: atom_id res chain seq x y z
N ILE A 1 2.54 -30.77 -11.09
CA ILE A 1 3.18 -30.25 -9.85
C ILE A 1 2.10 -29.42 -9.16
N THR A 2 1.43 -30.05 -8.18
CA THR A 2 0.34 -29.48 -7.41
C THR A 2 0.92 -28.42 -6.48
N CYS A 3 0.64 -27.15 -6.77
CA CYS A 3 1.01 -26.03 -5.92
C CYS A 3 0.22 -26.13 -4.61
N CYS A 4 0.86 -26.61 -3.54
CA CYS A 4 0.30 -26.56 -2.19
C CYS A 4 0.14 -25.10 -1.79
N TYR A 5 -1.06 -24.55 -1.96
CA TYR A 5 -1.46 -23.32 -1.29
C TYR A 5 -1.50 -23.60 0.21
N ILE A 6 -0.44 -23.23 0.91
CA ILE A 6 -0.44 -23.22 2.37
C ILE A 6 -1.55 -22.24 2.78
N HIS A 7 -2.61 -22.77 3.36
CA HIS A 7 -3.70 -21.98 3.94
C HIS A 7 -3.16 -21.28 5.20
N MET A 8 -2.53 -20.12 4.98
CA MET A 8 -2.09 -19.27 6.09
C MET A 8 -3.30 -18.49 6.60
N ASN A 9 -3.61 -18.62 7.88
CA ASN A 9 -4.64 -17.83 8.53
C ASN A 9 -4.31 -16.33 8.40
N GLN A 10 -5.33 -15.51 8.14
CA GLN A 10 -5.19 -14.07 8.01
C GLN A 10 -5.81 -13.38 9.22
N LEU A 11 -5.09 -12.45 9.80
CA LEU A 11 -5.57 -11.58 10.86
C LEU A 11 -5.95 -10.24 10.24
N VAL A 12 -7.20 -9.85 10.40
CA VAL A 12 -7.75 -8.63 9.82
C VAL A 12 -8.45 -7.80 10.90
N PRO A 13 -7.95 -6.61 11.24
CA PRO A 13 -8.68 -5.72 12.15
C PRO A 13 -9.98 -5.22 11.52
N LYS A 14 -11.03 -5.05 12.31
CA LYS A 14 -12.35 -4.61 11.82
C LYS A 14 -12.34 -3.27 11.08
N TYR A 15 -11.41 -2.39 11.40
CA TYR A 15 -11.27 -1.11 10.69
C TYR A 15 -10.81 -1.28 9.24
N TYR A 16 -10.18 -2.40 8.90
CA TYR A 16 -9.58 -2.60 7.58
C TYR A 16 -10.59 -2.54 6.44
N ASP A 17 -11.73 -3.19 6.61
CA ASP A 17 -12.79 -3.24 5.59
C ASP A 17 -13.64 -1.95 5.56
N LYS A 18 -13.61 -1.17 6.64
CA LYS A 18 -14.28 0.13 6.70
C LYS A 18 -13.55 1.21 5.89
N PHE A 19 -12.29 0.97 5.52
CA PHE A 19 -11.48 1.96 4.82
C PHE A 19 -11.98 2.22 3.40
N LYS A 20 -12.33 3.48 3.15
CA LYS A 20 -12.58 4.06 1.83
C LYS A 20 -11.77 5.35 1.71
N CYS A 21 -11.11 5.53 0.57
CA CYS A 21 -10.40 6.78 0.31
C CYS A 21 -11.41 7.93 0.19
N ILE A 22 -11.18 9.01 0.94
CA ILE A 22 -12.05 10.21 0.94
C ILE A 22 -11.66 11.22 -0.15
N GLY A 23 -10.66 10.89 -0.98
CA GLY A 23 -10.31 11.64 -2.18
C GLY A 23 -9.94 13.10 -1.89
N SER A 24 -10.61 14.04 -2.57
CA SER A 24 -10.36 15.49 -2.45
C SER A 24 -10.70 16.08 -1.07
N GLU A 25 -11.52 15.40 -0.29
CA GLU A 25 -11.86 15.81 1.08
C GLU A 25 -10.73 15.52 2.08
N CYS A 26 -9.70 14.77 1.66
CA CYS A 26 -8.59 14.45 2.53
C CYS A 26 -7.80 15.73 2.89
N PRO A 27 -7.51 15.98 4.18
CA PRO A 27 -6.69 17.12 4.59
C PRO A 27 -5.27 17.05 4.02
N GLU A 28 -4.75 15.84 3.81
CA GLU A 28 -3.45 15.55 3.25
C GLU A 28 -3.57 14.84 1.90
N THR A 29 -2.44 14.64 1.20
CA THR A 29 -2.40 13.86 -0.03
C THR A 29 -1.36 12.75 0.03
N CYS A 30 -1.74 11.54 -0.40
CA CYS A 30 -0.79 10.44 -0.57
C CYS A 30 0.18 10.62 -1.76
N CYS A 31 0.03 11.69 -2.53
CA CYS A 31 0.91 12.06 -3.65
C CYS A 31 2.10 12.95 -3.23
N GLN A 32 2.44 12.99 -1.94
CA GLN A 32 3.55 13.79 -1.40
C GLN A 32 4.41 12.99 -0.42
N GLY A 33 5.66 13.45 -0.24
CA GLY A 33 6.52 13.07 0.87
C GLY A 33 7.20 11.71 0.79
N TRP A 34 6.97 10.91 -0.26
CA TRP A 34 7.62 9.61 -0.39
C TRP A 34 7.86 9.21 -1.86
N PRO A 35 8.91 8.41 -2.14
CA PRO A 35 9.21 7.99 -3.50
C PRO A 35 8.16 6.99 -4.00
N ILE A 36 7.47 7.32 -5.10
CA ILE A 36 6.46 6.45 -5.70
C ILE A 36 7.15 5.51 -6.68
N THR A 37 7.14 4.24 -6.36
CA THR A 37 7.68 3.18 -7.21
C THR A 37 6.65 2.67 -8.20
N ILE A 38 7.11 2.25 -9.37
CA ILE A 38 6.29 1.75 -10.47
C ILE A 38 6.76 0.35 -10.85
N ASP A 39 5.84 -0.58 -10.92
CA ASP A 39 6.05 -1.92 -11.46
C ASP A 39 6.14 -1.89 -12.99
N LYS A 40 6.71 -2.94 -13.59
CA LYS A 40 6.94 -3.05 -15.03
C LYS A 40 5.64 -2.96 -15.85
N GLN A 41 4.56 -3.54 -15.35
CA GLN A 41 3.26 -3.52 -16.04
C GLN A 41 2.72 -2.09 -16.12
N THR A 42 2.74 -1.36 -15.01
CA THR A 42 2.32 0.05 -14.95
C THR A 42 3.22 0.95 -15.79
N PHE A 43 4.54 0.71 -15.77
CA PHE A 43 5.46 1.43 -16.64
C PHE A 43 5.09 1.27 -18.11
N ASN A 44 4.81 0.05 -18.57
CA ASN A 44 4.41 -0.22 -19.95
C ASN A 44 3.08 0.46 -20.31
N LYS A 45 2.12 0.55 -19.38
CA LYS A 45 0.87 1.30 -19.58
C LYS A 45 1.14 2.79 -19.77
N TYR A 46 2.04 3.37 -18.95
CA TYR A 46 2.40 4.79 -19.05
C TYR A 46 3.11 5.15 -20.36
N GLN A 47 3.82 4.18 -20.95
CA GLN A 47 4.40 4.38 -22.29
C GLN A 47 3.34 4.47 -23.40
N LYS A 48 2.13 3.97 -23.18
CA LYS A 48 1.04 3.88 -24.14
C LYS A 48 -0.12 4.84 -23.84
N LEU A 49 0.09 5.85 -22.97
CA LEU A 49 -0.93 6.86 -22.72
C LEU A 49 -1.21 7.66 -23.99
N ASP A 50 -2.47 7.83 -24.33
CA ASP A 50 -2.95 8.61 -25.47
C ASP A 50 -3.21 10.09 -25.13
N ASN A 51 -3.48 10.41 -23.88
CA ASN A 51 -3.54 11.81 -23.42
C ASN A 51 -2.15 12.44 -23.50
N CYS A 52 -1.95 13.36 -24.43
CA CYS A 52 -0.67 14.02 -24.71
C CYS A 52 -0.03 14.66 -23.47
N ASN A 53 -0.81 15.29 -22.60
CA ASN A 53 -0.28 15.96 -21.41
C ASN A 53 0.21 14.94 -20.38
N LEU A 54 -0.56 13.88 -20.12
CA LEU A 54 -0.16 12.83 -19.20
C LEU A 54 1.02 12.02 -19.74
N LYS A 55 1.05 11.78 -21.05
CA LYS A 55 2.18 11.14 -21.72
C LYS A 55 3.48 11.93 -21.56
N LYS A 56 3.46 13.24 -21.84
CA LYS A 56 4.61 14.13 -21.63
C LYS A 56 5.08 14.13 -20.19
N LYS A 57 4.15 14.15 -19.20
CA LYS A 57 4.50 14.03 -17.79
C LYS A 57 5.13 12.67 -17.47
N ALA A 58 4.58 11.57 -18.02
CA ALA A 58 5.13 10.24 -17.82
C ALA A 58 6.57 10.13 -18.37
N ASP A 59 6.81 10.60 -19.59
CA ASP A 59 8.14 10.58 -20.23
C ASP A 59 9.18 11.41 -19.45
N LYS A 60 8.73 12.55 -18.92
CA LYS A 60 9.61 13.45 -18.16
C LYS A 60 9.92 12.92 -16.76
N PHE A 61 8.94 12.40 -16.04
CA PHE A 61 9.04 12.15 -14.60
C PHE A 61 9.11 10.68 -14.21
N VAL A 62 8.69 9.73 -15.06
CA VAL A 62 8.81 8.31 -14.78
C VAL A 62 10.16 7.80 -15.29
N LYS A 63 11.05 7.44 -14.38
CA LYS A 63 12.40 7.02 -14.71
C LYS A 63 12.63 5.57 -14.33
N LYS A 64 13.17 4.77 -15.26
CA LYS A 64 13.61 3.40 -14.96
C LYS A 64 14.67 3.42 -13.88
N LEU A 65 14.61 2.46 -12.99
CA LEU A 65 15.68 2.22 -12.03
C LEU A 65 16.87 1.58 -12.74
N PRO A 66 18.12 1.90 -12.33
CA PRO A 66 19.32 1.30 -12.91
C PRO A 66 19.34 -0.23 -12.79
N LYS A 67 18.73 -0.74 -11.72
CA LYS A 67 18.52 -2.16 -11.45
C LYS A 67 17.12 -2.35 -10.88
N GLU A 68 16.41 -3.37 -11.36
CA GLU A 68 15.14 -3.76 -10.76
C GLU A 68 15.36 -4.27 -9.34
N ILE A 69 14.66 -3.68 -8.37
CA ILE A 69 14.78 -4.02 -6.96
C ILE A 69 13.42 -4.52 -6.47
N LYS A 70 13.32 -5.78 -6.07
CA LYS A 70 12.10 -6.36 -5.44
C LYS A 70 10.81 -6.10 -6.25
N GLY A 71 10.87 -6.15 -7.59
CA GLY A 71 9.72 -5.89 -8.46
C GLY A 71 9.45 -4.41 -8.73
N PHE A 72 10.28 -3.49 -8.25
CA PHE A 72 10.25 -2.09 -8.62
C PHE A 72 11.07 -1.87 -9.89
N PHE A 73 10.40 -1.48 -10.97
CA PHE A 73 11.00 -1.31 -12.29
C PHE A 73 11.38 0.15 -12.58
N ALA A 74 10.56 1.08 -12.12
CA ALA A 74 10.73 2.51 -12.31
C ALA A 74 10.28 3.30 -11.07
N GLN A 75 10.54 4.59 -11.08
CA GLN A 75 10.15 5.51 -10.00
C GLN A 75 9.65 6.82 -10.61
N ILE A 76 8.67 7.44 -9.94
CA ILE A 76 8.25 8.81 -10.26
C ILE A 76 9.23 9.78 -9.61
N LYS A 77 9.87 10.63 -10.43
CA LYS A 77 10.66 11.76 -9.95
C LYS A 77 9.70 12.83 -9.43
N MET A 78 9.72 13.04 -8.13
CA MET A 78 8.89 14.05 -7.48
C MET A 78 9.35 15.48 -7.85
N GLN A 79 8.43 16.44 -7.86
CA GLN A 79 8.67 17.86 -8.00
C GLN A 79 8.42 18.53 -6.65
N GLU A 80 9.45 19.06 -6.03
CA GLU A 80 9.34 19.70 -4.71
C GLU A 80 8.58 18.85 -3.69
N GLY A 81 8.87 17.54 -3.69
CA GLY A 81 8.21 16.57 -2.82
C GLY A 81 6.81 16.13 -3.26
N THR A 82 6.28 16.66 -4.36
CA THR A 82 4.93 16.37 -4.88
C THR A 82 4.97 15.53 -6.14
N CYS A 83 4.04 14.60 -6.28
CA CYS A 83 3.87 13.80 -7.49
C CYS A 83 3.38 14.69 -8.67
N PRO A 84 4.04 14.65 -9.85
CA PRO A 84 3.65 15.47 -11.01
C PRO A 84 2.27 15.10 -11.58
N PHE A 85 1.70 13.97 -11.20
CA PHE A 85 0.35 13.59 -11.60
C PHE A 85 -0.75 14.06 -10.64
N LEU A 86 -0.40 14.72 -9.54
CA LEU A 86 -1.37 15.37 -8.66
C LEU A 86 -2.00 16.56 -9.39
N GLY A 87 -3.32 16.58 -9.45
CA GLY A 87 -4.10 17.69 -9.98
C GLY A 87 -4.33 18.81 -8.94
N SER A 88 -4.77 19.97 -9.40
CA SER A 88 -5.17 21.10 -8.53
C SER A 88 -6.39 20.77 -7.64
N ASP A 89 -7.18 19.80 -8.05
CA ASP A 89 -8.31 19.23 -7.30
C ASP A 89 -7.89 18.18 -6.23
N LYS A 90 -6.60 18.08 -5.94
CA LYS A 90 -5.99 17.10 -5.03
C LYS A 90 -6.18 15.61 -5.42
N LEU A 91 -6.59 15.36 -6.66
CA LEU A 91 -6.78 14.00 -7.17
C LEU A 91 -5.68 13.61 -8.16
N CYS A 92 -5.45 12.31 -8.31
CA CYS A 92 -4.49 11.78 -9.28
C CYS A 92 -5.06 11.89 -10.71
N SER A 93 -4.39 12.65 -11.59
CA SER A 93 -4.82 12.84 -12.98
C SER A 93 -4.83 11.53 -13.78
N VAL A 94 -3.91 10.60 -13.48
CA VAL A 94 -3.89 9.28 -14.13
C VAL A 94 -5.11 8.46 -13.70
N GLN A 95 -5.45 8.47 -12.41
CA GLN A 95 -6.62 7.75 -11.91
C GLN A 95 -7.92 8.30 -12.48
N LYS A 96 -8.04 9.63 -12.58
CA LYS A 96 -9.21 10.30 -13.16
C LYS A 96 -9.44 9.94 -14.61
N GLU A 97 -8.37 9.91 -15.41
CA GLU A 97 -8.44 9.69 -16.86
C GLU A 97 -8.58 8.20 -17.22
N TYR A 98 -7.81 7.34 -16.55
CA TYR A 98 -7.65 5.94 -16.92
C TYR A 98 -8.14 4.94 -15.86
N GLY A 99 -8.58 5.41 -14.71
CA GLY A 99 -9.07 4.59 -13.61
C GLY A 99 -7.96 3.88 -12.80
N ASP A 100 -8.39 3.11 -11.81
CA ASP A 100 -7.50 2.44 -10.83
C ASP A 100 -6.53 1.44 -11.47
N ASN A 101 -6.90 0.87 -12.61
CA ASN A 101 -6.07 -0.09 -13.32
C ASN A 101 -4.76 0.50 -13.86
N TYR A 102 -4.65 1.83 -13.96
CA TYR A 102 -3.44 2.53 -14.34
C TYR A 102 -2.58 2.99 -13.16
N LEU A 103 -3.06 2.82 -11.94
CA LEU A 103 -2.25 3.09 -10.76
C LEU A 103 -1.16 2.02 -10.60
N SER A 104 0.02 2.44 -10.13
CA SER A 104 1.06 1.51 -9.71
C SER A 104 0.58 0.67 -8.52
N THR A 105 1.23 -0.47 -8.31
CA THR A 105 0.93 -1.30 -7.13
C THR A 105 1.04 -0.48 -5.84
N ALA A 106 2.04 0.40 -5.73
CA ALA A 106 2.21 1.28 -4.57
C ALA A 106 1.01 2.20 -4.36
N CYS A 107 0.55 2.89 -5.42
CA CYS A 107 -0.59 3.82 -5.35
C CYS A 107 -1.93 3.11 -5.13
N SER A 108 -2.16 1.97 -5.80
CA SER A 108 -3.43 1.24 -5.72
C SER A 108 -3.62 0.50 -4.39
N THR A 109 -2.53 0.21 -3.68
CA THR A 109 -2.59 -0.51 -2.40
C THR A 109 -2.56 0.42 -1.19
N TYR A 110 -1.98 1.61 -1.31
CA TYR A 110 -1.90 2.55 -0.18
C TYR A 110 -3.29 2.91 0.37
N PRO A 111 -3.49 2.97 1.66
CA PRO A 111 -2.56 2.73 2.79
C PRO A 111 -2.55 1.27 3.29
N ARG A 112 -3.06 0.33 2.52
CA ARG A 112 -3.15 -1.09 2.91
C ARG A 112 -1.78 -1.74 2.96
N LYS A 113 -1.52 -2.46 4.05
CA LYS A 113 -0.28 -3.21 4.28
C LYS A 113 -0.59 -4.67 4.54
N LEU A 114 0.28 -5.54 4.07
CA LEU A 114 0.29 -6.96 4.37
C LEU A 114 1.64 -7.31 4.98
N SER A 115 1.64 -7.81 6.20
CA SER A 115 2.80 -8.35 6.89
C SER A 115 2.63 -9.86 7.06
N VAL A 116 3.74 -10.58 7.13
CA VAL A 116 3.75 -12.01 7.47
C VAL A 116 4.53 -12.15 8.78
N TYR A 117 3.92 -12.74 9.78
CA TYR A 117 4.51 -12.98 11.08
C TYR A 117 4.08 -14.35 11.61
N ASN A 118 5.04 -15.20 11.98
CA ASN A 118 4.78 -16.57 12.46
C ASN A 118 3.77 -17.33 11.59
N GLU A 119 4.00 -17.36 10.28
CA GLU A 119 3.14 -18.00 9.27
C GLU A 119 1.70 -17.46 9.19
N LYS A 120 1.40 -16.37 9.88
CA LYS A 120 0.14 -15.65 9.78
C LYS A 120 0.30 -14.41 8.89
N LYS A 121 -0.68 -14.17 8.05
CA LYS A 121 -0.79 -12.91 7.28
C LYS A 121 -1.55 -11.89 8.12
N ILE A 122 -0.99 -10.71 8.28
CA ILE A 122 -1.61 -9.62 9.04
C ILE A 122 -1.89 -8.48 8.07
N LYS A 123 -3.16 -8.14 7.89
CA LYS A 123 -3.60 -6.99 7.12
C LYS A 123 -3.76 -5.79 8.04
N THR A 124 -3.17 -4.66 7.66
CA THR A 124 -3.29 -3.42 8.41
C THR A 124 -3.40 -2.22 7.48
N LEU A 125 -3.73 -1.07 8.04
CA LEU A 125 -3.65 0.23 7.36
C LEU A 125 -2.47 1.03 7.90
N GLY A 126 -1.83 1.82 7.03
CA GLY A 126 -0.74 2.69 7.43
C GLY A 126 -1.24 3.97 8.10
N LEU A 127 -0.63 4.36 9.21
CA LEU A 127 -0.95 5.60 9.95
C LEU A 127 -0.59 6.90 9.18
N GLY A 128 0.16 6.82 8.09
CA GLY A 128 0.43 7.98 7.24
C GLY A 128 -0.75 8.45 6.38
N CYS A 129 -1.90 7.77 6.44
CA CYS A 129 -3.13 8.20 5.78
C CYS A 129 -4.10 8.75 6.84
N PRO A 130 -4.57 10.00 6.74
CA PRO A 130 -5.48 10.61 7.71
C PRO A 130 -6.74 9.79 7.95
N GLU A 131 -7.38 9.27 6.90
CA GLU A 131 -8.59 8.48 7.04
C GLU A 131 -8.31 7.11 7.69
N SER A 132 -7.20 6.46 7.38
CA SER A 132 -6.84 5.23 8.09
C SER A 132 -6.51 5.48 9.55
N THR A 133 -5.83 6.59 9.86
CA THR A 133 -5.54 7.01 11.25
C THR A 133 -6.83 7.29 12.01
N ARG A 134 -7.78 7.99 11.40
CA ARG A 134 -9.09 8.22 11.98
C ARG A 134 -9.82 6.92 12.32
N LEU A 135 -9.83 5.96 11.38
CA LEU A 135 -10.47 4.66 11.61
C LEU A 135 -9.76 3.84 12.70
N ILE A 136 -8.44 3.84 12.72
CA ILE A 136 -7.65 3.07 13.70
C ILE A 136 -7.85 3.64 15.12
N LEU A 137 -7.84 4.97 15.27
CA LEU A 137 -7.83 5.60 16.58
C LEU A 137 -9.24 5.82 17.14
N PHE A 138 -10.24 6.08 16.28
CA PHE A 138 -11.56 6.53 16.73
C PHE A 138 -12.71 5.55 16.45
N SER A 139 -12.47 4.39 15.81
CA SER A 139 -13.49 3.36 15.75
C SER A 139 -13.51 2.56 17.04
N GLU A 140 -14.68 2.41 17.68
CA GLU A 140 -14.87 1.68 18.95
C GLU A 140 -14.35 0.24 18.89
N ASP A 141 -14.49 -0.40 17.74
CA ASP A 141 -14.08 -1.79 17.48
C ASP A 141 -12.75 -1.93 16.72
N SER A 142 -11.96 -0.86 16.64
CA SER A 142 -10.73 -0.81 15.82
C SER A 142 -9.73 -1.90 16.21
N MET A 143 -9.63 -2.20 17.49
CA MET A 143 -8.68 -3.21 18.00
C MET A 143 -9.21 -4.64 17.93
N ASN A 144 -10.45 -4.86 17.47
CA ASN A 144 -10.98 -6.20 17.28
C ASN A 144 -10.42 -6.83 16.01
N ILE A 145 -9.82 -8.01 16.14
CA ILE A 145 -9.21 -8.75 15.04
C ILE A 145 -10.11 -9.91 14.67
N ILE A 146 -10.36 -10.07 13.38
CA ILE A 146 -11.06 -11.21 12.81
C ILE A 146 -10.01 -12.15 12.20
N GLU A 147 -10.10 -13.44 12.52
CA GLU A 147 -9.32 -14.46 11.85
C GLU A 147 -10.10 -14.88 10.59
N ASP A 148 -9.56 -14.58 9.41
CA ASP A 148 -10.22 -14.88 8.15
C ASP A 148 -9.40 -15.87 7.33
N LYS A 149 -10.10 -16.91 6.81
CA LYS A 149 -9.49 -17.99 6.02
C LYS A 149 -9.46 -17.71 4.51
N LEU A 150 -10.16 -16.68 3.99
CA LEU A 150 -10.54 -16.64 2.58
C LEU A 150 -10.44 -15.28 1.86
N TYR A 151 -9.70 -14.29 2.35
CA TYR A 151 -9.56 -13.05 1.57
C TYR A 151 -8.62 -13.22 0.36
N PRO A 152 -9.12 -13.09 -0.87
CA PRO A 152 -8.25 -13.12 -2.05
C PRO A 152 -7.33 -11.89 -2.05
N VAL A 153 -6.03 -12.14 -1.94
CA VAL A 153 -5.00 -11.11 -2.03
C VAL A 153 -4.87 -10.68 -3.50
N LYS A 154 -5.57 -9.65 -3.93
CA LYS A 154 -5.53 -9.20 -5.33
C LYS A 154 -4.23 -8.48 -5.72
N ARG A 155 -3.61 -7.71 -4.85
CA ARG A 155 -2.29 -7.06 -5.02
C ARG A 155 -1.77 -6.61 -3.65
N PHE A 156 -0.53 -6.93 -3.29
CA PHE A 156 0.16 -6.41 -2.11
C PHE A 156 1.66 -6.30 -2.37
N ILE A 157 2.26 -5.24 -1.85
CA ILE A 157 3.71 -5.17 -1.71
C ILE A 157 4.05 -5.95 -0.44
N LYS A 158 4.78 -7.05 -0.58
CA LYS A 158 5.35 -7.77 0.56
C LYS A 158 6.47 -6.90 1.14
N LEU A 159 6.18 -6.16 2.20
CA LEU A 159 7.11 -5.18 2.77
C LEU A 159 8.20 -5.81 3.63
N TYR A 160 7.97 -6.99 4.21
CA TYR A 160 8.95 -7.67 5.07
C TYR A 160 8.92 -9.19 4.85
N ASP A 161 10.09 -9.78 4.72
CA ASP A 161 10.34 -11.21 4.80
C ASP A 161 11.18 -11.45 6.07
N ASP A 162 10.57 -12.05 7.08
CA ASP A 162 11.16 -12.20 8.43
C ASP A 162 12.31 -13.20 8.54
N ARG A 163 12.86 -13.67 7.41
CA ARG A 163 13.85 -14.73 7.41
C ARG A 163 15.21 -14.37 8.03
N ASN A 164 15.44 -13.11 8.46
CA ASN A 164 16.74 -12.65 8.95
C ASN A 164 16.70 -11.84 10.27
N ILE A 165 15.68 -11.96 11.12
CA ILE A 165 15.59 -11.10 12.29
C ILE A 165 15.24 -11.92 13.55
N SER A 166 16.25 -12.56 14.15
CA SER A 166 16.06 -13.31 15.40
C SER A 166 15.73 -12.40 16.61
N GLU A 167 16.34 -11.21 16.71
CA GLU A 167 16.14 -10.31 17.84
C GLU A 167 14.86 -9.48 17.76
N THR A 168 14.48 -8.99 16.57
CA THR A 168 13.21 -8.28 16.38
C THR A 168 12.00 -9.21 16.48
N LYS A 169 12.16 -10.51 16.26
CA LYS A 169 11.11 -11.49 16.47
C LYS A 169 10.70 -11.56 17.94
N ILE A 170 11.68 -11.63 18.84
CA ILE A 170 11.46 -11.69 20.30
C ILE A 170 10.80 -10.39 20.81
N LEU A 171 11.25 -9.24 20.31
CA LEU A 171 10.65 -7.95 20.67
C LEU A 171 9.23 -7.81 20.12
N GLY A 172 8.99 -8.22 18.87
CA GLY A 172 7.67 -8.22 18.26
C GLY A 172 6.68 -9.11 19.01
N GLU A 173 7.08 -10.31 19.44
CA GLU A 173 6.25 -11.20 20.27
C GLU A 173 5.92 -10.59 21.63
N LYS A 174 6.90 -9.96 22.27
CA LYS A 174 6.68 -9.27 23.57
C LYS A 174 5.71 -8.11 23.41
N ILE A 175 5.86 -7.27 22.38
CA ILE A 175 4.95 -6.14 22.12
C ILE A 175 3.55 -6.66 21.76
N PHE A 176 3.43 -7.68 20.91
CA PHE A 176 2.17 -8.27 20.54
C PHE A 176 1.45 -8.86 21.77
N ASN A 177 2.15 -9.64 22.59
CA ASN A 177 1.60 -10.23 23.81
C ASN A 177 1.24 -9.16 24.85
N LEU A 178 2.03 -8.09 24.98
CA LEU A 178 1.71 -6.95 25.84
C LEU A 178 0.43 -6.26 25.40
N CYS A 179 0.28 -5.96 24.11
CA CYS A 179 -0.93 -5.37 23.55
C CYS A 179 -2.17 -6.25 23.74
N PHE A 180 -2.01 -7.58 23.72
CA PHE A 180 -3.10 -8.51 24.00
C PHE A 180 -3.40 -8.71 25.49
N SER A 181 -2.41 -8.60 26.37
CA SER A 181 -2.60 -8.74 27.83
C SER A 181 -3.25 -7.53 28.48
N LEU A 182 -3.12 -6.35 27.87
CA LEU A 182 -3.78 -5.11 28.34
C LEU A 182 -5.28 -5.06 28.01
N ARG A 183 -5.85 -6.13 27.45
CA ARG A 183 -7.26 -6.24 27.08
C ARG A 183 -8.16 -7.00 28.09
N LYS A 184 -7.63 -7.32 29.27
CA LYS A 184 -8.43 -7.95 30.33
C LYS A 184 -8.91 -6.95 31.32
#